data_9af828e19633c24a62ef4a703458df35
#
_entry.id   9af828e19633c24a62ef4a703458df35
#
_cell.length_a   1.000
_cell.length_b   1.000
_cell.length_c   1.000
_cell.angle_alpha   90.00
_cell.angle_beta   90.00
_cell.angle_gamma   90.00
#
_symmetry.space_group_name_H-M   'P 1'
#
loop_
_entity.id
_entity.type
_entity.pdbx_description
1 polymer ?
#
loop_
_entity_poly.entity_id
_entity_poly.type
_entity_poly.pdbx_seq_one_letter_code
_entity_poly.pdbx_strand_id
1 'polypeptide(L)'
;MKIFFLSPASGTQHKVVRKLKYPYILINYMTKNNKPPPCARILFIDCGGFPSSFIHGGYTTSDEEYLKYVKKVNATMFALRDYPCKPQILEKYKITAKDQINRTFENHIKLLELMDKLNVFSRPIPVIQGWKLEDYLYCLDLFKEHGLIFDYIAIGSLCRRAATKTIRKIILTLRKELPKWIRIHGFGVKLDVLKDKATWEAVYSVDRGPMGGHGTYGPE
;
A
#
# COMPACT_ATOMS: atom_id res chain seq x y z
N MET A 1 -5.03 -1.68 19.40
CA MET A 1 -4.00 -2.70 19.08
C MET A 1 -3.34 -2.27 17.77
N LYS A 2 -2.01 -2.30 17.69
CA LYS A 2 -1.26 -1.99 16.47
C LYS A 2 -0.97 -3.28 15.71
N ILE A 3 -1.05 -3.25 14.38
CA ILE A 3 -0.78 -4.43 13.55
C ILE A 3 0.50 -4.21 12.74
N PHE A 4 1.38 -5.17 12.79
CA PHE A 4 2.58 -5.22 11.98
C PHE A 4 2.46 -6.36 10.97
N PHE A 5 2.32 -6.02 9.68
CA PHE A 5 2.24 -7.05 8.64
C PHE A 5 3.64 -7.52 8.25
N LEU A 6 3.85 -8.83 8.22
CA LEU A 6 5.02 -9.42 7.60
C LEU A 6 4.75 -9.66 6.11
N SER A 7 5.68 -9.20 5.26
CA SER A 7 5.59 -9.35 3.81
C SER A 7 6.69 -10.31 3.31
N PRO A 8 6.46 -11.63 3.33
CA PRO A 8 7.44 -12.60 2.86
C PRO A 8 7.53 -12.55 1.33
N ALA A 9 8.75 -12.40 0.80
CA ALA A 9 9.01 -12.32 -0.65
C ALA A 9 9.74 -13.55 -1.21
N SER A 10 10.22 -14.46 -0.35
CA SER A 10 10.93 -15.66 -0.75
C SER A 10 10.38 -16.92 -0.10
N GLY A 11 10.62 -18.08 -0.70
CA GLY A 11 10.19 -19.35 -0.13
C GLY A 11 10.73 -19.60 1.29
N THR A 12 11.96 -19.15 1.58
CA THR A 12 12.54 -19.24 2.92
C THR A 12 11.78 -18.38 3.92
N GLN A 13 11.44 -17.15 3.57
CA GLN A 13 10.64 -16.26 4.43
C GLN A 13 9.24 -16.82 4.67
N HIS A 14 8.61 -17.40 3.66
CA HIS A 14 7.33 -18.10 3.82
C HIS A 14 7.43 -19.28 4.80
N LYS A 15 8.54 -20.07 4.74
CA LYS A 15 8.77 -21.15 5.70
C LYS A 15 8.89 -20.64 7.14
N VAL A 16 9.64 -19.54 7.35
CA VAL A 16 9.78 -18.90 8.66
C VAL A 16 8.45 -18.41 9.21
N VAL A 17 7.67 -17.69 8.39
CA VAL A 17 6.34 -17.19 8.79
C VAL A 17 5.40 -18.33 9.17
N ARG A 18 5.41 -19.44 8.42
CA ARG A 18 4.62 -20.64 8.75
C ARG A 18 5.06 -21.29 10.07
N LYS A 19 6.38 -21.40 10.29
CA LYS A 19 6.93 -21.95 11.55
C LYS A 19 6.54 -21.10 12.76
N LEU A 20 6.58 -19.77 12.62
CA LEU A 20 6.20 -18.84 13.66
C LEU A 20 4.67 -18.73 13.85
N LYS A 21 3.87 -19.30 12.94
CA LYS A 21 2.40 -19.15 12.92
C LYS A 21 1.94 -17.70 13.01
N TYR A 22 2.71 -16.78 12.38
CA TYR A 22 2.42 -15.35 12.48
C TYR A 22 1.12 -14.99 11.76
N PRO A 23 0.17 -14.28 12.41
CA PRO A 23 -1.20 -14.17 11.90
C PRO A 23 -1.44 -13.01 10.93
N TYR A 24 -0.55 -12.01 10.83
CA TYR A 24 -0.74 -10.80 10.03
C TYR A 24 0.19 -10.79 8.83
N ILE A 25 -0.33 -11.15 7.67
CA ILE A 25 0.47 -11.35 6.46
C ILE A 25 0.04 -10.37 5.39
N LEU A 26 1.03 -9.71 4.78
CA LEU A 26 0.86 -8.93 3.57
C LEU A 26 1.53 -9.65 2.41
N ILE A 27 0.82 -9.84 1.31
CA ILE A 27 1.35 -10.44 0.08
C ILE A 27 1.31 -9.41 -1.04
N ASN A 28 2.45 -9.13 -1.62
CA ASN A 28 2.51 -8.32 -2.82
C ASN A 28 2.03 -9.12 -4.04
N TYR A 29 1.08 -8.57 -4.79
CA TYR A 29 0.48 -9.22 -5.96
C TYR A 29 1.51 -9.62 -7.02
N MET A 30 2.61 -8.88 -7.15
CA MET A 30 3.69 -9.22 -8.08
C MET A 30 4.45 -10.49 -7.66
N THR A 31 4.34 -10.90 -6.40
CA THR A 31 4.88 -12.17 -5.87
C THR A 31 3.81 -13.24 -5.68
N LYS A 32 2.71 -13.12 -6.40
CA LYS A 32 1.49 -13.95 -6.28
C LYS A 32 1.66 -15.47 -6.43
N ASN A 33 2.80 -15.91 -6.97
CA ASN A 33 3.10 -17.34 -7.08
C ASN A 33 3.29 -18.02 -5.73
N ASN A 34 3.50 -17.25 -4.67
CA ASN A 34 3.60 -17.75 -3.32
C ASN A 34 2.18 -17.86 -2.72
N LYS A 35 1.73 -19.07 -2.45
CA LYS A 35 0.45 -19.27 -1.76
C LYS A 35 0.49 -18.62 -0.37
N PRO A 36 -0.59 -17.92 0.05
CA PRO A 36 -0.66 -17.37 1.39
C PRO A 36 -0.40 -18.43 2.45
N PRO A 37 0.32 -18.11 3.53
CA PRO A 37 0.51 -19.03 4.64
C PRO A 37 -0.83 -19.38 5.29
N PRO A 38 -1.12 -20.64 5.59
CA PRO A 38 -2.40 -21.06 6.20
C PRO A 38 -2.62 -20.50 7.61
N CYS A 39 -1.57 -19.98 8.25
CA CYS A 39 -1.66 -19.32 9.55
C CYS A 39 -2.13 -17.86 9.48
N ALA A 40 -2.30 -17.30 8.29
CA ALA A 40 -2.76 -15.93 8.13
C ALA A 40 -4.20 -15.77 8.63
N ARG A 41 -4.39 -15.05 9.72
CA ARG A 41 -5.72 -14.62 10.22
C ARG A 41 -6.20 -13.37 9.51
N ILE A 42 -5.27 -12.45 9.23
CA ILE A 42 -5.50 -11.27 8.41
C ILE A 42 -4.53 -11.34 7.24
N LEU A 43 -5.09 -11.54 6.06
CA LEU A 43 -4.37 -11.55 4.79
C LEU A 43 -4.64 -10.22 4.07
N PHE A 44 -3.60 -9.43 3.90
CA PHE A 44 -3.64 -8.18 3.16
C PHE A 44 -2.93 -8.36 1.81
N ILE A 45 -3.57 -8.02 0.72
CA ILE A 45 -2.95 -8.04 -0.61
C ILE A 45 -2.52 -6.61 -0.98
N ASP A 46 -1.22 -6.42 -1.13
CA ASP A 46 -0.64 -5.22 -1.76
C ASP A 46 -0.73 -5.35 -3.28
N CYS A 47 -1.18 -4.32 -3.95
CA CYS A 47 -1.40 -4.30 -5.40
C CYS A 47 -0.12 -4.38 -6.24
N GLY A 48 1.06 -4.13 -5.67
CA GLY A 48 2.34 -4.11 -6.37
C GLY A 48 2.54 -2.86 -7.24
N GLY A 49 1.98 -1.74 -6.82
CA GLY A 49 2.01 -0.48 -7.57
C GLY A 49 3.41 0.01 -7.92
N PHE A 50 4.36 -0.05 -6.97
CA PHE A 50 5.72 0.43 -7.21
C PHE A 50 6.47 -0.40 -8.28
N PRO A 51 6.62 -1.73 -8.16
CA PRO A 51 7.32 -2.49 -9.19
C PRO A 51 6.63 -2.40 -10.56
N SER A 52 5.31 -2.44 -10.61
CA SER A 52 4.57 -2.31 -11.87
C SER A 52 4.79 -0.95 -12.54
N SER A 53 4.66 0.14 -11.80
CA SER A 53 4.85 1.50 -12.33
C SER A 53 6.30 1.78 -12.68
N PHE A 54 7.27 1.30 -11.89
CA PHE A 54 8.69 1.53 -12.17
C PHE A 54 9.18 0.78 -13.41
N ILE A 55 8.75 -0.48 -13.59
CA ILE A 55 9.22 -1.32 -14.68
C ILE A 55 8.45 -1.01 -15.97
N HIS A 56 7.13 -0.90 -15.91
CA HIS A 56 6.23 -0.87 -17.06
C HIS A 56 5.41 0.42 -17.22
N GLY A 57 5.57 1.41 -16.35
CA GLY A 57 4.75 2.64 -16.35
C GLY A 57 3.32 2.45 -15.83
N GLY A 58 2.97 1.24 -15.41
CA GLY A 58 1.65 0.88 -14.90
C GLY A 58 1.48 -0.61 -14.74
N TYR A 59 0.26 -1.04 -14.50
CA TYR A 59 -0.06 -2.46 -14.32
C TYR A 59 -0.08 -3.21 -15.66
N THR A 60 0.53 -4.39 -15.69
CA THR A 60 0.56 -5.31 -16.86
C THR A 60 -0.55 -6.35 -16.83
N THR A 61 -1.28 -6.44 -15.72
CA THR A 61 -2.44 -7.32 -15.55
C THR A 61 -3.70 -6.48 -15.44
N SER A 62 -4.84 -7.04 -15.86
CA SER A 62 -6.13 -6.34 -15.74
C SER A 62 -6.58 -6.19 -14.28
N ASP A 63 -7.49 -5.25 -14.02
CA ASP A 63 -8.10 -5.08 -12.70
C ASP A 63 -8.96 -6.30 -12.34
N GLU A 64 -9.57 -6.93 -13.33
CA GLU A 64 -10.33 -8.16 -13.16
C GLU A 64 -9.46 -9.34 -12.71
N GLU A 65 -8.27 -9.52 -13.30
CA GLU A 65 -7.31 -10.54 -12.86
C GLU A 65 -6.85 -10.30 -11.43
N TYR A 66 -6.63 -9.04 -11.06
CA TYR A 66 -6.27 -8.67 -9.68
C TYR A 66 -7.38 -9.04 -8.70
N LEU A 67 -8.61 -8.63 -8.98
CA LEU A 67 -9.75 -8.92 -8.11
C LEU A 67 -10.09 -10.42 -8.06
N LYS A 68 -9.97 -11.15 -9.17
CA LYS A 68 -10.08 -12.62 -9.19
C LYS A 68 -9.03 -13.28 -8.28
N TYR A 69 -7.80 -12.75 -8.28
CA TYR A 69 -6.77 -13.24 -7.36
C TYR A 69 -7.13 -12.95 -5.91
N VAL A 70 -7.54 -11.72 -5.57
CA VAL A 70 -7.98 -11.32 -4.23
C VAL A 70 -9.08 -12.25 -3.72
N LYS A 71 -10.10 -12.52 -4.56
CA LYS A 71 -11.18 -13.47 -4.26
C LYS A 71 -10.67 -14.90 -4.07
N LYS A 72 -9.84 -15.39 -4.99
CA LYS A 72 -9.28 -16.75 -4.96
C LYS A 72 -8.50 -17.06 -3.69
N VAL A 73 -7.74 -16.10 -3.17
CA VAL A 73 -6.94 -16.30 -1.94
C VAL A 73 -7.73 -16.00 -0.67
N ASN A 74 -9.01 -15.65 -0.80
CA ASN A 74 -9.88 -15.24 0.30
C ASN A 74 -9.23 -14.16 1.17
N ALA A 75 -8.74 -13.09 0.54
CA ALA A 75 -8.07 -12.01 1.23
C ALA A 75 -9.01 -11.33 2.23
N THR A 76 -8.51 -11.00 3.43
CA THR A 76 -9.28 -10.20 4.40
C THR A 76 -9.44 -8.77 3.90
N MET A 77 -8.38 -8.22 3.31
CA MET A 77 -8.36 -6.89 2.74
C MET A 77 -7.36 -6.81 1.59
N PHE A 78 -7.50 -5.80 0.75
CA PHE A 78 -6.59 -5.55 -0.36
C PHE A 78 -6.46 -4.05 -0.64
N ALA A 79 -5.29 -3.62 -1.08
CA ALA A 79 -5.06 -2.27 -1.54
C ALA A 79 -5.78 -2.05 -2.88
N LEU A 80 -6.56 -1.00 -3.01
CA LEU A 80 -6.97 -0.53 -4.32
C LEU A 80 -5.73 -0.15 -5.12
N ARG A 81 -5.69 -0.47 -6.41
CA ARG A 81 -4.52 -0.24 -7.26
C ARG A 81 -4.21 1.25 -7.36
N ASP A 82 -3.00 1.59 -6.95
CA ASP A 82 -2.48 2.94 -6.88
C ASP A 82 -1.29 3.16 -7.81
N TYR A 83 -1.04 4.38 -8.19
CA TYR A 83 0.07 4.79 -9.04
C TYR A 83 1.06 5.65 -8.23
N PRO A 84 2.23 5.10 -7.84
CA PRO A 84 3.16 5.78 -6.95
C PRO A 84 3.75 7.06 -7.55
N CYS A 85 3.81 8.11 -6.72
CA CYS A 85 4.33 9.44 -7.08
C CYS A 85 5.84 9.58 -6.83
N LYS A 86 6.63 8.53 -6.99
CA LYS A 86 8.08 8.59 -6.73
C LYS A 86 8.82 9.30 -7.85
N PRO A 87 9.83 10.16 -7.54
CA PRO A 87 10.59 10.91 -8.54
C PRO A 87 11.11 10.06 -9.68
N GLN A 88 11.68 8.88 -9.37
CA GLN A 88 12.22 7.97 -10.39
C GLN A 88 11.18 7.51 -11.42
N ILE A 89 9.90 7.39 -11.00
CA ILE A 89 8.80 7.04 -11.90
C ILE A 89 8.38 8.27 -12.69
N LEU A 90 8.18 9.40 -12.00
CA LEU A 90 7.74 10.65 -12.61
C LEU A 90 8.71 11.12 -13.70
N GLU A 91 10.00 11.07 -13.40
CA GLU A 91 11.07 11.45 -14.32
C GLU A 91 11.17 10.49 -15.51
N LYS A 92 11.21 9.17 -15.22
CA LYS A 92 11.33 8.14 -16.26
C LYS A 92 10.21 8.20 -17.31
N TYR A 93 8.98 8.44 -16.87
CA TYR A 93 7.80 8.44 -17.75
C TYR A 93 7.30 9.85 -18.11
N LYS A 94 8.01 10.90 -17.70
CA LYS A 94 7.69 12.32 -17.96
C LYS A 94 6.24 12.66 -17.57
N ILE A 95 5.82 12.22 -16.38
CA ILE A 95 4.49 12.44 -15.81
C ILE A 95 4.59 13.19 -14.50
N THR A 96 3.51 13.86 -14.07
CA THR A 96 3.47 14.60 -12.82
C THR A 96 2.91 13.76 -11.66
N ALA A 97 3.13 14.21 -10.42
CA ALA A 97 2.48 13.61 -9.26
C ALA A 97 0.95 13.71 -9.35
N LYS A 98 0.45 14.83 -9.88
CA LYS A 98 -0.99 15.05 -10.07
C LYS A 98 -1.59 14.04 -11.06
N ASP A 99 -0.90 13.73 -12.15
CA ASP A 99 -1.35 12.68 -13.10
C ASP A 99 -1.46 11.32 -12.42
N GLN A 100 -0.47 10.95 -11.61
CA GLN A 100 -0.50 9.68 -10.86
C GLN A 100 -1.61 9.65 -9.81
N ILE A 101 -1.87 10.76 -9.13
CA ILE A 101 -2.96 10.88 -8.16
C ILE A 101 -4.32 10.73 -8.87
N ASN A 102 -4.53 11.42 -9.99
CA ASN A 102 -5.76 11.31 -10.76
C ASN A 102 -5.96 9.87 -11.28
N ARG A 103 -4.92 9.24 -11.83
CA ARG A 103 -4.97 7.82 -12.23
C ARG A 103 -5.29 6.89 -11.06
N THR A 104 -4.76 7.17 -9.88
CA THR A 104 -5.06 6.41 -8.65
C THR A 104 -6.53 6.55 -8.30
N PHE A 105 -7.04 7.78 -8.31
CA PHE A 105 -8.45 8.08 -8.03
C PHE A 105 -9.39 7.37 -9.01
N GLU A 106 -9.19 7.54 -10.31
CA GLU A 106 -10.01 6.92 -11.36
C GLU A 106 -10.01 5.40 -11.25
N ASN A 107 -8.84 4.82 -10.98
CA ASN A 107 -8.71 3.38 -10.84
C ASN A 107 -9.37 2.84 -9.56
N HIS A 108 -9.39 3.62 -8.47
CA HIS A 108 -10.11 3.25 -7.26
C HIS A 108 -11.62 3.15 -7.52
N ILE A 109 -12.22 4.15 -8.19
CA ILE A 109 -13.64 4.11 -8.57
C ILE A 109 -13.94 2.88 -9.42
N LYS A 110 -13.17 2.69 -10.48
CA LYS A 110 -13.32 1.53 -11.39
C LYS A 110 -13.21 0.18 -10.67
N LEU A 111 -12.25 0.04 -9.75
CA LEU A 111 -12.08 -1.20 -8.98
C LEU A 111 -13.26 -1.46 -8.04
N LEU A 112 -13.81 -0.44 -7.40
CA LEU A 112 -14.98 -0.57 -6.53
C LEU A 112 -16.21 -1.04 -7.32
N GLU A 113 -16.47 -0.46 -8.49
CA GLU A 113 -17.54 -0.91 -9.39
C GLU A 113 -17.33 -2.37 -9.86
N LEU A 114 -16.08 -2.73 -10.13
CA LEU A 114 -15.74 -4.08 -10.60
C LEU A 114 -15.83 -5.12 -9.47
N MET A 115 -15.54 -4.72 -8.22
CA MET A 115 -15.73 -5.58 -7.06
C MET A 115 -17.17 -6.09 -6.94
N ASP A 116 -18.14 -5.21 -7.09
CA ASP A 116 -19.56 -5.55 -6.99
C ASP A 116 -19.94 -6.55 -8.10
N LYS A 117 -19.50 -6.28 -9.33
CA LYS A 117 -19.76 -7.16 -10.48
C LYS A 117 -19.14 -8.56 -10.32
N LEU A 118 -17.97 -8.65 -9.67
CA LEU A 118 -17.26 -9.92 -9.46
C LEU A 118 -17.60 -10.59 -8.14
N ASN A 119 -18.44 -9.99 -7.31
CA ASN A 119 -18.78 -10.45 -5.96
C ASN A 119 -17.52 -10.68 -5.11
N VAL A 120 -16.67 -9.65 -4.99
CA VAL A 120 -15.47 -9.64 -4.14
C VAL A 120 -15.83 -9.00 -2.81
N PHE A 121 -15.87 -9.78 -1.74
CA PHE A 121 -16.27 -9.31 -0.40
C PHE A 121 -15.09 -8.93 0.50
N SER A 122 -13.86 -9.05 0.00
CA SER A 122 -12.67 -8.57 0.71
C SER A 122 -12.73 -7.05 0.88
N ARG A 123 -12.23 -6.55 2.02
CA ARG A 123 -12.26 -5.11 2.32
C ARG A 123 -11.33 -4.33 1.40
N PRO A 124 -11.81 -3.38 0.61
CA PRO A 124 -10.96 -2.50 -0.18
C PRO A 124 -10.30 -1.45 0.72
N ILE A 125 -9.03 -1.18 0.49
CA ILE A 125 -8.24 -0.17 1.21
C ILE A 125 -7.82 0.91 0.21
N PRO A 126 -8.41 2.11 0.23
CA PRO A 126 -7.96 3.24 -0.56
C PRO A 126 -6.53 3.64 -0.19
N VAL A 127 -5.74 4.02 -1.19
CA VAL A 127 -4.33 4.38 -1.01
C VAL A 127 -4.13 5.84 -1.38
N ILE A 128 -3.85 6.69 -0.39
CA ILE A 128 -3.50 8.10 -0.59
C ILE A 128 -2.07 8.15 -1.13
N GLN A 129 -1.89 8.80 -2.27
CA GLN A 129 -0.62 8.94 -2.96
C GLN A 129 -0.11 10.38 -2.97
N GLY A 130 1.21 10.52 -3.07
CA GLY A 130 1.91 11.79 -3.17
C GLY A 130 3.42 11.62 -3.05
N TRP A 131 4.16 12.68 -3.37
CA TRP A 131 5.59 12.77 -3.06
C TRP A 131 5.89 13.94 -2.14
N LYS A 132 5.47 15.16 -2.48
CA LYS A 132 5.48 16.31 -1.58
C LYS A 132 4.26 16.27 -0.66
N LEU A 133 4.29 17.03 0.42
CA LEU A 133 3.15 17.09 1.36
C LEU A 133 1.88 17.59 0.67
N GLU A 134 2.03 18.57 -0.21
CA GLU A 134 0.93 19.16 -0.99
C GLU A 134 0.22 18.13 -1.88
N ASP A 135 0.98 17.17 -2.44
CA ASP A 135 0.42 16.10 -3.26
C ASP A 135 -0.50 15.20 -2.43
N TYR A 136 -0.06 14.84 -1.20
CA TYR A 136 -0.88 14.02 -0.29
C TYR A 136 -2.15 14.74 0.16
N LEU A 137 -2.07 16.04 0.40
CA LEU A 137 -3.24 16.84 0.75
C LEU A 137 -4.20 16.94 -0.42
N TYR A 138 -3.70 17.20 -1.63
CA TYR A 138 -4.52 17.17 -2.85
C TYR A 138 -5.22 15.81 -3.05
N CYS A 139 -4.49 14.71 -2.89
CA CYS A 139 -5.07 13.37 -3.00
C CYS A 139 -6.14 13.11 -1.92
N LEU A 140 -5.89 13.55 -0.69
CA LEU A 140 -6.83 13.42 0.41
C LEU A 140 -8.11 14.20 0.16
N ASP A 141 -8.00 15.45 -0.32
CA ASP A 141 -9.16 16.31 -0.60
C ASP A 141 -10.00 15.71 -1.74
N LEU A 142 -9.35 15.26 -2.82
CA LEU A 142 -10.01 14.55 -3.91
C LEU A 142 -10.78 13.30 -3.41
N PHE A 143 -10.19 12.54 -2.50
CA PHE A 143 -10.84 11.36 -1.92
C PHE A 143 -11.99 11.73 -0.98
N LYS A 144 -11.87 12.81 -0.20
CA LYS A 144 -12.95 13.32 0.65
C LYS A 144 -14.16 13.76 -0.20
N GLU A 145 -13.92 14.52 -1.27
CA GLU A 145 -14.96 15.05 -2.17
C GLU A 145 -15.78 13.93 -2.84
N HIS A 146 -15.14 12.78 -3.08
CA HIS A 146 -15.76 11.66 -3.80
C HIS A 146 -16.08 10.44 -2.93
N GLY A 147 -16.07 10.59 -1.60
CA GLY A 147 -16.46 9.51 -0.68
C GLY A 147 -15.51 8.31 -0.61
N LEU A 148 -14.25 8.47 -1.00
CA LEU A 148 -13.22 7.42 -0.95
C LEU A 148 -12.49 7.33 0.40
N ILE A 149 -12.92 8.06 1.41
CA ILE A 149 -12.37 7.95 2.76
C ILE A 149 -13.16 6.93 3.56
N PHE A 150 -12.64 5.72 3.61
CA PHE A 150 -13.22 4.62 4.37
C PHE A 150 -12.68 4.62 5.81
N ASP A 151 -13.21 3.73 6.64
CA ASP A 151 -12.74 3.55 8.02
C ASP A 151 -11.31 2.98 8.13
N TYR A 152 -10.74 2.53 7.01
CA TYR A 152 -9.36 2.10 6.89
C TYR A 152 -8.80 2.54 5.54
N ILE A 153 -7.72 3.31 5.58
CA ILE A 153 -7.02 3.83 4.42
C ILE A 153 -5.53 3.52 4.52
N ALA A 154 -4.81 3.61 3.41
CA ALA A 154 -3.36 3.46 3.39
C ALA A 154 -2.66 4.70 2.85
N ILE A 155 -1.38 4.87 3.21
CA ILE A 155 -0.49 5.90 2.68
C ILE A 155 0.58 5.22 1.83
N GLY A 156 0.60 5.53 0.55
CA GLY A 156 1.58 5.03 -0.41
C GLY A 156 2.82 5.91 -0.51
N SER A 157 3.77 5.50 -1.35
CA SER A 157 5.04 6.24 -1.61
C SER A 157 5.89 6.59 -0.38
N LEU A 158 5.68 5.93 0.78
CA LEU A 158 6.51 6.12 1.98
C LEU A 158 7.77 5.25 1.95
N CYS A 159 7.72 4.09 1.31
CA CYS A 159 8.83 3.16 1.25
C CYS A 159 10.05 3.76 0.52
N ARG A 160 11.27 3.38 0.95
CA ARG A 160 12.56 3.82 0.36
C ARG A 160 12.83 5.33 0.43
N ARG A 161 12.08 6.12 1.18
CA ARG A 161 12.45 7.51 1.48
C ARG A 161 13.63 7.51 2.46
N ALA A 162 14.65 8.32 2.18
CA ALA A 162 15.81 8.47 3.07
C ALA A 162 15.42 9.17 4.38
N ALA A 163 14.73 10.30 4.27
CA ALA A 163 14.44 11.19 5.40
C ALA A 163 13.24 10.69 6.25
N THR A 164 13.53 10.17 7.44
CA THR A 164 12.50 9.78 8.43
C THR A 164 11.62 10.95 8.88
N LYS A 165 12.19 12.15 8.97
CA LYS A 165 11.44 13.39 9.32
C LYS A 165 10.33 13.68 8.32
N THR A 166 10.58 13.49 7.02
CA THR A 166 9.57 13.69 5.97
C THR A 166 8.43 12.70 6.10
N ILE A 167 8.73 11.41 6.35
CA ILE A 167 7.71 10.37 6.54
C ILE A 167 6.82 10.70 7.75
N ARG A 168 7.43 11.10 8.88
CA ARG A 168 6.70 11.53 10.08
C ARG A 168 5.78 12.71 9.78
N LYS A 169 6.31 13.76 9.13
CA LYS A 169 5.52 14.93 8.75
C LYS A 169 4.30 14.56 7.93
N ILE A 170 4.44 13.71 6.91
CA ILE A 170 3.33 13.24 6.07
C ILE A 170 2.29 12.51 6.92
N ILE A 171 2.70 11.50 7.69
CA ILE A 171 1.79 10.70 8.51
C ILE A 171 1.04 11.57 9.51
N LEU A 172 1.74 12.45 10.23
CA LEU A 172 1.14 13.30 11.25
C LEU A 172 0.21 14.35 10.67
N THR A 173 0.53 14.90 9.49
CA THR A 173 -0.36 15.83 8.80
C THR A 173 -1.64 15.12 8.37
N LEU A 174 -1.54 13.99 7.67
CA LEU A 174 -2.72 13.23 7.25
C LEU A 174 -3.55 12.75 8.46
N ARG A 175 -2.91 12.39 9.58
CA ARG A 175 -3.62 12.04 10.81
C ARG A 175 -4.45 13.19 11.38
N LYS A 176 -3.98 14.44 11.27
CA LYS A 176 -4.72 15.64 11.71
C LYS A 176 -5.94 15.92 10.83
N GLU A 177 -5.79 15.69 9.53
CA GLU A 177 -6.83 15.92 8.52
C GLU A 177 -7.94 14.86 8.50
N LEU A 178 -7.74 13.73 9.17
CA LEU A 178 -8.66 12.60 9.19
C LEU A 178 -9.31 12.44 10.57
N PRO A 179 -10.59 12.04 10.63
CA PRO A 179 -11.24 11.66 11.88
C PRO A 179 -10.45 10.59 12.65
N LYS A 180 -10.43 10.67 13.99
CA LYS A 180 -9.63 9.76 14.84
C LYS A 180 -9.99 8.28 14.68
N TRP A 181 -11.23 7.98 14.32
CA TRP A 181 -11.71 6.60 14.14
C TRP A 181 -11.18 5.94 12.85
N ILE A 182 -10.70 6.72 11.88
CA ILE A 182 -10.12 6.19 10.65
C ILE A 182 -8.77 5.55 10.96
N ARG A 183 -8.60 4.30 10.57
CA ARG A 183 -7.36 3.55 10.67
C ARG A 183 -6.45 3.89 9.53
N ILE A 184 -5.17 4.08 9.81
CA ILE A 184 -4.15 4.40 8.80
C ILE A 184 -3.15 3.24 8.73
N HIS A 185 -2.96 2.70 7.52
CA HIS A 185 -1.84 1.82 7.19
C HIS A 185 -0.73 2.60 6.51
N GLY A 186 0.52 2.39 6.93
CA GLY A 186 1.68 2.96 6.25
C GLY A 186 2.43 1.90 5.47
N PHE A 187 2.45 1.97 4.13
CA PHE A 187 3.19 1.02 3.30
C PHE A 187 4.70 1.22 3.39
N GLY A 188 5.41 0.15 3.77
CA GLY A 188 6.87 0.09 3.80
C GLY A 188 7.52 1.09 4.76
N VAL A 189 6.87 1.42 5.86
CA VAL A 189 7.38 2.38 6.86
C VAL A 189 8.59 1.80 7.59
N LYS A 190 9.68 2.58 7.64
CA LYS A 190 10.90 2.22 8.39
C LYS A 190 10.62 2.18 9.90
N LEU A 191 11.18 1.20 10.61
CA LEU A 191 11.01 1.09 12.07
C LEU A 191 11.48 2.34 12.84
N ASP A 192 12.52 3.03 12.34
CA ASP A 192 13.01 4.27 12.97
C ASP A 192 11.98 5.41 12.95
N VAL A 193 11.07 5.40 12.01
CA VAL A 193 9.93 6.33 11.95
C VAL A 193 8.99 6.08 13.13
N LEU A 194 8.79 4.83 13.51
CA LEU A 194 7.88 4.39 14.56
C LEU A 194 8.43 4.54 15.99
N LYS A 195 9.73 4.86 16.13
CA LYS A 195 10.31 5.23 17.46
C LYS A 195 9.74 6.54 17.98
N ASP A 196 9.22 7.39 17.11
CA ASP A 196 8.50 8.60 17.50
C ASP A 196 7.09 8.25 17.97
N LYS A 197 6.78 8.59 19.24
CA LYS A 197 5.52 8.26 19.89
C LYS A 197 4.30 8.76 19.12
N ALA A 198 4.33 10.00 18.64
CA ALA A 198 3.22 10.60 17.92
C ALA A 198 2.95 9.87 16.60
N THR A 199 4.01 9.51 15.87
CA THR A 199 3.89 8.71 14.62
C THR A 199 3.38 7.30 14.89
N TRP A 200 3.86 6.65 15.98
CA TRP A 200 3.36 5.36 16.42
C TRP A 200 1.86 5.41 16.70
N GLU A 201 1.41 6.45 17.43
CA GLU A 201 0.00 6.63 17.75
C GLU A 201 -0.85 6.94 16.51
N ALA A 202 -0.30 7.67 15.53
CA ALA A 202 -1.00 8.06 14.31
C ALA A 202 -1.35 6.90 13.39
N VAL A 203 -0.52 5.86 13.30
CA VAL A 203 -0.77 4.70 12.44
C VAL A 203 -1.46 3.57 13.20
N TYR A 204 -2.34 2.84 12.52
CA TYR A 204 -2.96 1.61 13.04
C TYR A 204 -2.16 0.38 12.65
N SER A 205 -1.64 0.34 11.45
CA SER A 205 -0.79 -0.75 10.97
C SER A 205 0.30 -0.25 10.02
N VAL A 206 1.32 -1.06 9.91
CA VAL A 206 2.41 -0.91 8.95
C VAL A 206 2.81 -2.28 8.41
N ASP A 207 3.51 -2.30 7.28
CA ASP A 207 4.22 -3.47 6.79
C ASP A 207 5.72 -3.20 6.71
N ARG A 208 6.46 -4.27 6.69
CA ARG A 208 7.86 -4.24 6.32
C ARG A 208 8.07 -5.21 5.17
N GLY A 209 8.55 -4.66 4.05
CA GLY A 209 9.06 -5.46 2.94
C GLY A 209 10.20 -6.38 3.38
N PRO A 210 10.64 -7.31 2.53
CA PRO A 210 11.63 -8.34 2.86
C PRO A 210 12.88 -7.73 3.48
N MET A 211 13.26 -8.25 4.65
CA MET A 211 14.56 -8.00 5.24
C MET A 211 15.61 -8.77 4.41
N GLY A 212 16.48 -8.04 3.75
CA GLY A 212 17.61 -8.62 3.04
C GLY A 212 17.30 -8.93 1.57
N GLY A 213 17.68 -8.04 0.79
CA GLY A 213 17.86 -8.06 -0.64
C GLY A 213 18.34 -6.68 -1.01
N HIS A 214 19.64 -6.49 -1.08
CA HIS A 214 20.22 -5.41 -1.87
C HIS A 214 19.81 -5.68 -3.32
N GLY A 215 18.56 -5.40 -3.64
CA GLY A 215 18.19 -5.13 -5.01
C GLY A 215 18.86 -3.81 -5.35
N THR A 216 20.04 -3.89 -5.89
CA THR A 216 20.73 -2.83 -6.60
C THR A 216 19.88 -2.42 -7.79
N TYR A 217 18.97 -1.52 -7.57
CA TYR A 217 18.40 -0.69 -8.61
C TYR A 217 19.10 0.65 -8.50
N GLY A 218 20.12 0.85 -9.33
CA GLY A 218 20.86 2.03 -9.71
C GLY A 218 21.26 3.05 -8.63
N PRO A 219 22.29 3.85 -8.94
CA PRO A 219 22.76 4.90 -8.05
C PRO A 219 21.67 5.95 -7.78
N GLU A 220 21.77 6.55 -6.61
CA GLU A 220 20.99 7.70 -6.14
C GLU A 220 21.14 8.92 -7.04
#